data_922eb5bac6a0f6693c055711a388c0c5
#
_entry.id   922eb5bac6a0f6693c055711a388c0c5
#
_cell.length_a   1.000
_cell.length_b   1.000
_cell.length_c   1.000
_cell.angle_alpha   90.00
_cell.angle_beta   90.00
_cell.angle_gamma   90.00
#
_symmetry.space_group_name_H-M   'P 1'
#
loop_
_entity.id
_entity.type
_entity.pdbx_description
1 polymer ?
#
loop_
_entity_poly.entity_id
_entity_poly.type
_entity_poly.pdbx_seq_one_letter_code
_entity_poly.pdbx_strand_id
1 'polypeptide(L)'
;VDQRLRDEGIRNNVSLVVGGSIRSASDVVKAVGLGADACYVATAALLAMGCHLCRTCQTGKCNWGIATQRPELVKRLNPNEGSARLVNLMHAWNHEIKELMGGMGINSIEVLRGNRLMLRGIGMTEKELEILGIFHAGE
;
A
#
# COMPACT_ATOMS: atom_id res chain seq x y z
N VAL A 1 -8.49 12.64 -7.64
CA VAL A 1 -7.38 13.60 -7.50
C VAL A 1 -6.45 13.53 -8.69
N ASP A 2 -5.84 12.37 -9.01
CA ASP A 2 -4.88 12.23 -10.13
C ASP A 2 -5.43 12.77 -11.45
N GLN A 3 -6.65 12.35 -11.86
CA GLN A 3 -7.26 12.82 -13.09
C GLN A 3 -7.45 14.35 -13.08
N ARG A 4 -7.94 14.92 -11.99
CA ARG A 4 -8.14 16.38 -11.90
C ARG A 4 -6.83 17.15 -12.03
N LEU A 5 -5.74 16.66 -11.44
CA LEU A 5 -4.42 17.29 -11.58
C LEU A 5 -3.88 17.19 -13.02
N ARG A 6 -4.25 16.13 -13.75
CA ARG A 6 -3.92 15.98 -15.18
C ARG A 6 -4.71 16.97 -16.02
N ASP A 7 -6.01 17.10 -15.76
CA ASP A 7 -6.90 18.04 -16.49
C ASP A 7 -6.44 19.49 -16.33
N GLU A 8 -5.90 19.84 -15.15
CA GLU A 8 -5.34 21.15 -14.86
C GLU A 8 -3.87 21.32 -15.34
N GLY A 9 -3.26 20.27 -15.89
CA GLY A 9 -1.86 20.30 -16.37
C GLY A 9 -0.80 20.40 -15.28
N ILE A 10 -1.14 20.21 -14.02
CA ILE A 10 -0.23 20.37 -12.88
C ILE A 10 0.17 19.05 -12.22
N ARG A 11 -0.26 17.90 -12.77
CA ARG A 11 0.01 16.58 -12.18
C ARG A 11 1.50 16.32 -11.89
N ASN A 12 2.37 16.81 -12.76
CA ASN A 12 3.82 16.62 -12.62
C ASN A 12 4.46 17.49 -11.53
N ASN A 13 3.73 18.49 -11.03
CA ASN A 13 4.20 19.39 -9.96
C ASN A 13 3.79 18.89 -8.56
N VAL A 14 3.02 17.79 -8.48
CA VAL A 14 2.43 17.29 -7.24
C VAL A 14 2.74 15.81 -7.08
N SER A 15 3.27 15.42 -5.91
CA SER A 15 3.40 14.01 -5.53
C SER A 15 2.16 13.56 -4.77
N LEU A 16 1.54 12.47 -5.24
CA LEU A 16 0.39 11.85 -4.59
C LEU A 16 0.84 10.65 -3.75
N VAL A 17 0.68 10.76 -2.44
CA VAL A 17 0.97 9.66 -1.52
C VAL A 17 -0.33 9.12 -0.95
N VAL A 18 -0.56 7.83 -1.14
CA VAL A 18 -1.78 7.15 -0.71
C VAL A 18 -1.52 6.41 0.61
N GLY A 19 -2.42 6.58 1.57
CA GLY A 19 -2.41 5.85 2.84
C GLY A 19 -3.79 5.30 3.17
N GLY A 20 -3.80 4.25 3.97
CA GLY A 20 -5.00 3.59 4.44
C GLY A 20 -5.22 2.22 3.81
N SER A 21 -5.26 1.22 4.68
CA SER A 21 -5.54 -0.18 4.32
C SER A 21 -4.63 -0.82 3.26
N ILE A 22 -3.43 -0.30 3.04
CA ILE A 22 -2.43 -0.96 2.19
C ILE A 22 -1.89 -2.17 2.96
N ARG A 23 -2.26 -3.39 2.52
CA ARG A 23 -1.99 -4.65 3.24
C ARG A 23 -1.24 -5.67 2.41
N SER A 24 -1.20 -5.50 1.09
CA SER A 24 -0.61 -6.44 0.14
C SER A 24 0.06 -5.70 -1.01
N ALA A 25 0.90 -6.40 -1.75
CA ALA A 25 1.51 -5.90 -2.98
C ALA A 25 0.46 -5.47 -4.02
N SER A 26 -0.66 -6.20 -4.12
CA SER A 26 -1.75 -5.87 -5.03
C SER A 26 -2.43 -4.54 -4.69
N ASP A 27 -2.49 -4.15 -3.41
CA ASP A 27 -3.02 -2.84 -3.01
C ASP A 27 -2.09 -1.72 -3.48
N VAL A 28 -0.77 -1.94 -3.40
CA VAL A 28 0.23 -1.00 -3.93
C VAL A 28 0.08 -0.84 -5.44
N VAL A 29 -0.01 -1.96 -6.17
CA VAL A 29 -0.19 -1.95 -7.64
C VAL A 29 -1.46 -1.20 -8.05
N LYS A 30 -2.58 -1.44 -7.36
CA LYS A 30 -3.85 -0.72 -7.59
C LYS A 30 -3.72 0.78 -7.30
N ALA A 31 -3.08 1.14 -6.17
CA ALA A 31 -2.89 2.54 -5.80
C ALA A 31 -2.03 3.28 -6.84
N VAL A 32 -0.93 2.67 -7.30
CA VAL A 32 -0.08 3.22 -8.34
C VAL A 32 -0.83 3.30 -9.68
N GLY A 33 -1.57 2.26 -10.06
CA GLY A 33 -2.42 2.27 -11.25
C GLY A 33 -3.49 3.37 -11.23
N LEU A 34 -4.00 3.72 -10.06
CA LEU A 34 -4.92 4.86 -9.86
C LEU A 34 -4.22 6.22 -9.80
N GLY A 35 -2.89 6.26 -9.83
CA GLY A 35 -2.11 7.49 -9.93
C GLY A 35 -1.30 7.87 -8.70
N ALA A 36 -1.10 6.97 -7.73
CA ALA A 36 -0.19 7.25 -6.61
C ALA A 36 1.27 7.21 -7.06
N ASP A 37 2.08 8.10 -6.49
CA ASP A 37 3.55 8.08 -6.62
C ASP A 37 4.19 7.22 -5.52
N ALA A 38 3.54 7.14 -4.35
CA ALA A 38 3.99 6.36 -3.21
C ALA A 38 2.83 5.91 -2.33
N CYS A 39 3.10 4.91 -1.48
CA CYS A 39 2.12 4.39 -0.51
C CYS A 39 2.68 4.44 0.91
N TYR A 40 1.86 4.88 1.87
CA TYR A 40 2.13 4.68 3.29
C TYR A 40 1.67 3.28 3.71
N VAL A 41 2.59 2.52 4.30
CA VAL A 41 2.32 1.18 4.84
C VAL A 41 2.50 1.22 6.35
N ALA A 42 1.46 0.89 7.09
CA ALA A 42 1.50 0.88 8.56
C ALA A 42 1.22 -0.52 9.12
N THR A 43 -0.03 -0.97 9.06
CA THR A 43 -0.47 -2.20 9.73
C THR A 43 0.25 -3.45 9.22
N ALA A 44 0.50 -3.56 7.91
CA ALA A 44 1.22 -4.69 7.36
C ALA A 44 2.67 -4.75 7.88
N ALA A 45 3.34 -3.60 7.97
CA ALA A 45 4.68 -3.50 8.54
C ALA A 45 4.69 -3.87 10.04
N LEU A 46 3.70 -3.40 10.81
CA LEU A 46 3.56 -3.76 12.22
C LEU A 46 3.35 -5.26 12.41
N LEU A 47 2.50 -5.88 11.58
CA LEU A 47 2.24 -7.33 11.59
C LEU A 47 3.51 -8.13 11.28
N ALA A 48 4.28 -7.71 10.29
CA ALA A 48 5.55 -8.34 9.96
C ALA A 48 6.52 -8.33 11.14
N MET A 49 6.57 -7.23 11.90
CA MET A 49 7.39 -7.11 13.11
C MET A 49 6.86 -7.90 14.32
N GLY A 50 5.68 -8.51 14.24
CA GLY A 50 5.08 -9.33 15.30
C GLY A 50 3.92 -8.69 16.06
N CYS A 51 3.30 -7.63 15.52
CA CYS A 51 2.08 -7.05 16.09
C CYS A 51 0.89 -8.00 15.95
N HIS A 52 0.10 -8.18 16.98
CA HIS A 52 -1.08 -9.04 17.00
C HIS A 52 -2.41 -8.27 16.93
N LEU A 53 -2.37 -7.00 16.53
CA LEU A 53 -3.56 -6.16 16.37
C LEU A 53 -4.45 -6.04 17.61
N CYS A 54 -3.86 -6.05 18.81
CA CYS A 54 -4.60 -5.90 20.06
C CYS A 54 -5.24 -4.52 20.26
N ARG A 55 -4.89 -3.54 19.40
CA ARG A 55 -5.44 -2.16 19.36
C ARG A 55 -5.33 -1.39 20.68
N THR A 56 -4.33 -1.70 21.51
CA THR A 56 -4.06 -1.00 22.79
C THR A 56 -2.91 0.01 22.68
N CYS A 57 -2.49 0.36 21.45
CA CYS A 57 -1.33 1.24 21.20
C CYS A 57 -1.45 2.60 21.90
N GLN A 58 -2.67 3.19 21.89
CA GLN A 58 -2.95 4.50 22.51
C GLN A 58 -2.76 4.50 24.04
N THR A 59 -2.75 3.33 24.69
CA THR A 59 -2.56 3.25 26.14
C THR A 59 -1.09 3.25 26.55
N GLY A 60 -0.16 3.10 25.60
CA GLY A 60 1.26 2.88 25.86
C GLY A 60 1.58 1.54 26.53
N LYS A 61 0.61 0.60 26.58
CA LYS A 61 0.76 -0.74 27.20
C LYS A 61 0.84 -1.84 26.14
N CYS A 62 1.60 -1.60 25.06
CA CYS A 62 1.76 -2.60 24.00
C CYS A 62 2.49 -3.85 24.53
N ASN A 63 1.80 -4.97 24.56
CA ASN A 63 2.36 -6.25 25.05
C ASN A 63 3.49 -6.78 24.18
N TRP A 64 3.62 -6.30 22.95
CA TRP A 64 4.62 -6.73 21.95
C TRP A 64 5.86 -5.83 21.91
N GLY A 65 5.90 -4.79 22.75
CA GLY A 65 7.04 -3.89 22.84
C GLY A 65 7.17 -2.88 21.70
N ILE A 66 6.20 -2.82 20.76
CA ILE A 66 6.28 -1.98 19.56
C ILE A 66 5.86 -0.53 19.88
N ALA A 67 4.67 -0.34 20.45
CA ALA A 67 4.08 0.97 20.72
C ALA A 67 4.04 1.24 22.23
N THR A 68 5.20 1.31 22.86
CA THR A 68 5.34 1.55 24.30
C THR A 68 6.68 2.18 24.63
N GLN A 69 6.75 2.96 25.71
CA GLN A 69 7.99 3.49 26.29
C GLN A 69 8.33 2.84 27.64
N ARG A 70 7.55 1.84 28.07
CA ARG A 70 7.78 1.13 29.33
C ARG A 70 8.94 0.16 29.20
N PRO A 71 10.01 0.26 30.02
CA PRO A 71 11.20 -0.56 29.88
C PRO A 71 10.93 -2.07 29.93
N GLU A 72 9.96 -2.49 30.77
CA GLU A 72 9.56 -3.88 30.92
C GLU A 72 8.83 -4.45 29.69
N LEU A 73 8.23 -3.58 28.88
CA LEU A 73 7.54 -3.98 27.63
C LEU A 73 8.44 -3.82 26.40
N VAL A 74 9.23 -2.73 26.32
CA VAL A 74 10.13 -2.46 25.20
C VAL A 74 11.08 -3.64 24.94
N LYS A 75 11.62 -4.24 26.01
CA LYS A 75 12.54 -5.41 25.90
C LYS A 75 11.92 -6.66 25.27
N ARG A 76 10.60 -6.68 25.05
CA ARG A 76 9.92 -7.80 24.39
C ARG A 76 10.08 -7.80 22.87
N LEU A 77 10.38 -6.65 22.28
CA LEU A 77 10.70 -6.54 20.86
C LEU A 77 12.23 -6.68 20.70
N ASN A 78 12.65 -7.66 19.90
CA ASN A 78 14.01 -7.74 19.40
C ASN A 78 14.11 -6.93 18.11
N PRO A 79 14.80 -5.77 18.08
CA PRO A 79 14.87 -4.93 16.88
C PRO A 79 15.52 -5.63 15.68
N ASN A 80 16.50 -6.51 15.91
CA ASN A 80 17.18 -7.24 14.84
C ASN A 80 16.23 -8.23 14.15
N GLU A 81 15.42 -8.96 14.91
CA GLU A 81 14.39 -9.85 14.36
C GLU A 81 13.27 -9.06 13.68
N GLY A 82 12.81 -7.97 14.31
CA GLY A 82 11.77 -7.11 13.75
C GLY A 82 12.18 -6.52 12.41
N SER A 83 13.42 -6.01 12.30
CA SER A 83 13.95 -5.47 11.04
C SER A 83 14.11 -6.55 9.96
N ALA A 84 14.63 -7.72 10.31
CA ALA A 84 14.76 -8.83 9.37
C ALA A 84 13.41 -9.27 8.79
N ARG A 85 12.37 -9.38 9.64
CA ARG A 85 11.01 -9.70 9.21
C ARG A 85 10.41 -8.63 8.29
N LEU A 86 10.64 -7.35 8.60
CA LEU A 86 10.18 -6.26 7.76
C LEU A 86 10.89 -6.24 6.40
N VAL A 87 12.20 -6.49 6.36
CA VAL A 87 12.97 -6.65 5.11
C VAL A 87 12.39 -7.78 4.27
N ASN A 88 12.10 -8.93 4.88
CA ASN A 88 11.49 -10.07 4.18
C ASN A 88 10.11 -9.70 3.58
N LEU A 89 9.28 -8.96 4.31
CA LEU A 89 8.00 -8.46 3.77
C LEU A 89 8.22 -7.58 2.54
N MET A 90 9.18 -6.65 2.60
CA MET A 90 9.47 -5.75 1.47
C MET A 90 10.01 -6.52 0.25
N HIS A 91 10.86 -7.53 0.46
CA HIS A 91 11.33 -8.40 -0.61
C HIS A 91 10.20 -9.21 -1.24
N ALA A 92 9.30 -9.80 -0.43
CA ALA A 92 8.14 -10.52 -0.92
C ALA A 92 7.23 -9.61 -1.75
N TRP A 93 6.90 -8.41 -1.25
CA TRP A 93 6.09 -7.45 -2.00
C TRP A 93 6.75 -6.99 -3.29
N ASN A 94 8.06 -6.75 -3.28
CA ASN A 94 8.79 -6.39 -4.49
C ASN A 94 8.71 -7.52 -5.55
N HIS A 95 8.79 -8.77 -5.11
CA HIS A 95 8.64 -9.92 -6.00
C HIS A 95 7.22 -9.99 -6.58
N GLU A 96 6.18 -9.95 -5.73
CA GLU A 96 4.79 -9.97 -6.14
C GLU A 96 4.42 -8.80 -7.07
N ILE A 97 4.94 -7.58 -6.81
CA ILE A 97 4.72 -6.42 -7.68
C ILE A 97 5.31 -6.69 -9.06
N LYS A 98 6.52 -7.26 -9.15
CA LYS A 98 7.16 -7.60 -10.42
C LYS A 98 6.37 -8.67 -11.18
N GLU A 99 5.84 -9.68 -10.49
CA GLU A 99 4.99 -10.71 -11.11
C GLU A 99 3.68 -10.11 -11.65
N LEU A 100 3.00 -9.26 -10.86
CA LEU A 100 1.80 -8.57 -11.31
C LEU A 100 2.07 -7.67 -12.53
N MET A 101 3.16 -6.91 -12.50
CA MET A 101 3.57 -6.06 -13.62
C MET A 101 3.94 -6.90 -14.84
N GLY A 102 4.64 -8.01 -14.66
CA GLY A 102 4.99 -8.95 -15.72
C GLY A 102 3.75 -9.55 -16.40
N GLY A 103 2.74 -9.93 -15.60
CA GLY A 103 1.44 -10.40 -16.12
C GLY A 103 0.68 -9.33 -16.92
N MET A 104 0.93 -8.04 -16.66
CA MET A 104 0.38 -6.91 -17.41
C MET A 104 1.25 -6.49 -18.61
N GLY A 105 2.42 -7.12 -18.81
CA GLY A 105 3.40 -6.71 -19.83
C GLY A 105 4.13 -5.40 -19.51
N ILE A 106 4.19 -5.00 -18.25
CA ILE A 106 4.81 -3.75 -17.77
C ILE A 106 6.13 -4.07 -17.09
N ASN A 107 7.21 -3.40 -17.46
CA ASN A 107 8.55 -3.60 -16.93
C ASN A 107 9.07 -2.44 -16.06
N SER A 108 8.28 -1.37 -15.89
CA SER A 108 8.64 -0.19 -15.10
C SER A 108 7.44 0.30 -14.31
N ILE A 109 7.65 0.66 -13.05
CA ILE A 109 6.61 1.19 -12.16
C ILE A 109 6.06 2.55 -12.66
N GLU A 110 6.88 3.33 -13.35
CA GLU A 110 6.50 4.60 -13.94
C GLU A 110 5.42 4.42 -15.02
N VAL A 111 5.48 3.32 -15.78
CA VAL A 111 4.48 2.97 -16.80
C VAL A 111 3.16 2.56 -16.17
N LEU A 112 3.22 1.96 -14.98
CA LEU A 112 2.01 1.60 -14.22
C LEU A 112 1.30 2.82 -13.64
N ARG A 113 2.02 3.89 -13.31
CA ARG A 113 1.47 5.07 -12.62
C ARG A 113 0.36 5.76 -13.42
N GLY A 114 -0.86 5.70 -12.88
CA GLY A 114 -2.07 6.24 -13.50
C GLY A 114 -2.54 5.46 -14.74
N ASN A 115 -1.98 4.28 -14.98
CA ASN A 115 -2.42 3.36 -16.03
C ASN A 115 -3.58 2.50 -15.52
N ARG A 116 -4.80 2.91 -15.84
CA ARG A 116 -6.04 2.26 -15.40
C ARG A 116 -6.53 1.15 -16.33
N LEU A 117 -5.86 0.95 -17.48
CA LEU A 117 -6.32 0.02 -18.53
C LEU A 117 -6.46 -1.42 -18.04
N MET A 118 -5.65 -1.83 -17.06
CA MET A 118 -5.66 -3.18 -16.50
C MET A 118 -6.51 -3.29 -15.22
N LEU A 119 -7.08 -2.18 -14.74
CA LEU A 119 -7.96 -2.19 -13.58
C LEU A 119 -9.41 -2.47 -13.97
N ARG A 120 -10.09 -3.28 -13.16
CA ARG A 120 -11.50 -3.61 -13.32
C ARG A 120 -12.23 -3.46 -12.00
N GLY A 121 -13.42 -2.86 -12.05
CA GLY A 121 -14.30 -2.75 -10.89
C GLY A 121 -15.20 -3.98 -10.75
N ILE A 122 -15.36 -4.44 -9.51
CA ILE A 122 -16.29 -5.51 -9.16
C ILE A 122 -17.22 -4.98 -8.07
N GLY A 123 -18.54 -5.09 -8.30
CA GLY A 123 -19.55 -4.64 -7.34
C GLY A 123 -19.58 -3.12 -7.13
N MET A 124 -19.12 -2.36 -8.13
CA MET A 124 -19.14 -0.90 -8.14
C MET A 124 -20.31 -0.38 -8.98
N THR A 125 -20.82 0.78 -8.61
CA THR A 125 -21.81 1.50 -9.39
C THR A 125 -21.17 2.18 -10.60
N GLU A 126 -21.96 2.45 -11.65
CA GLU A 126 -21.54 3.22 -12.83
C GLU A 126 -20.83 4.53 -12.44
N LYS A 127 -21.36 5.23 -11.44
CA LYS A 127 -20.78 6.49 -10.95
C LYS A 127 -19.41 6.32 -10.32
N GLU A 128 -19.18 5.22 -9.59
CA GLU A 128 -17.89 4.90 -9.00
C GLU A 128 -16.87 4.53 -10.08
N LEU A 129 -17.27 3.75 -11.07
CA LEU A 129 -16.42 3.40 -12.22
C LEU A 129 -16.00 4.65 -12.99
N GLU A 130 -16.96 5.55 -13.27
CA GLU A 130 -16.70 6.84 -13.92
C GLU A 130 -15.68 7.68 -13.13
N ILE A 131 -15.87 7.82 -11.81
CA ILE A 131 -14.97 8.59 -10.93
C ILE A 131 -13.57 8.00 -10.92
N LEU A 132 -13.45 6.68 -10.88
CA LEU A 132 -12.18 5.97 -10.87
C LEU A 132 -11.53 5.91 -12.26
N GLY A 133 -12.31 6.07 -13.33
CA GLY A 133 -11.85 5.96 -14.71
C GLY A 133 -11.44 4.53 -15.07
N ILE A 134 -12.20 3.53 -14.59
CA ILE A 134 -11.97 2.11 -14.84
C ILE A 134 -13.24 1.44 -15.39
N PHE A 135 -13.08 0.28 -16.01
CA PHE A 135 -14.19 -0.48 -16.58
C PHE A 135 -14.73 -1.52 -15.58
N HIS A 136 -15.94 -1.99 -15.83
CA HIS A 136 -16.51 -3.10 -15.10
C HIS A 136 -15.76 -4.41 -15.41
N ALA A 137 -15.71 -5.33 -14.45
CA ALA A 137 -15.16 -6.66 -14.69
C ALA A 137 -16.03 -7.40 -15.72
N GLY A 138 -15.41 -7.87 -16.79
CA GLY A 138 -16.10 -8.56 -17.90
C GLY A 138 -16.25 -7.71 -19.18
N GLU A 139 -15.82 -6.45 -19.16
CA GLU A 139 -15.72 -5.57 -20.33
C GLU A 139 -14.32 -5.54 -20.94
#